data_6817e8ce1266d8fc36d9e98b00dd632b
#
_entry.id   6817e8ce1266d8fc36d9e98b00dd632b
#
_cell.length_a   1.000
_cell.length_b   1.000
_cell.length_c   1.000
_cell.angle_alpha   90.00
_cell.angle_beta   90.00
_cell.angle_gamma   90.00
#
_symmetry.space_group_name_H-M   'P 1'
#
loop_
_entity.id
_entity.type
_entity.pdbx_description
1 polymer ?
#
loop_
_entity_poly.entity_id
_entity_poly.type
_entity_poly.pdbx_seq_one_letter_code
_entity_poly.pdbx_strand_id
1 'polypeptide(L)'
;MSSKKIIVVGGGIFGATAALSLVTRGHRVSLVDADEIPAPSASSTDLSKLIRADYGDDSFYTKLMTKAFEGWRTWNSKFERPLFHEVGALLLTRELMQSGDFEWESYQCLKSHGYELRRLEKCLEQSEFRAWNAQEYTDGYYNPVAGWAESGAVTSEVIRWGQEAGVQIHKKGQCLELLKQGDRVCGVRTATGHDLEADEVVLCAGAWSLKLLPELATLLKVVGQPIIYFQPVKKNDFTPPSFVPWAADIARTGWYGFPTHRGGLLKIANHGPGYEIDLAKPLPEVQKETIGEARRFLSSSIPEAKNLPVVGTRVCLYCDSSDGDFLISRHPRTNGLTVATAGSGHAFKFAPILGELTANAVDGIHDDRLLRFRWRDSALAKTEQARFTGD
;
A
#
# COMPACT_ATOMS: atom_id res chain seq x y z
N MET A 1 30.54 7.16 -2.27
CA MET A 1 30.13 6.58 -3.58
C MET A 1 30.16 7.67 -4.62
N SER A 2 30.47 7.37 -5.89
CA SER A 2 30.39 8.36 -6.98
C SER A 2 28.93 8.71 -7.25
N SER A 3 28.65 10.00 -7.55
CA SER A 3 27.32 10.45 -7.97
C SER A 3 26.95 9.82 -9.31
N LYS A 4 25.76 9.22 -9.38
CA LYS A 4 25.18 8.63 -10.59
C LYS A 4 24.06 9.52 -11.13
N LYS A 5 23.80 9.46 -12.44
CA LYS A 5 22.57 9.96 -13.07
C LYS A 5 21.54 8.83 -13.05
N ILE A 6 20.45 9.00 -12.30
CA ILE A 6 19.44 7.97 -12.05
C ILE A 6 18.07 8.43 -12.57
N ILE A 7 17.41 7.55 -13.31
CA ILE A 7 16.01 7.76 -13.69
C ILE A 7 15.14 6.83 -12.89
N VAL A 8 14.15 7.38 -12.17
CA VAL A 8 13.10 6.64 -11.49
C VAL A 8 11.86 6.69 -12.36
N VAL A 9 11.33 5.52 -12.74
CA VAL A 9 10.14 5.38 -13.59
C VAL A 9 8.95 5.02 -12.72
N GLY A 10 7.98 5.94 -12.62
CA GLY A 10 6.77 5.83 -11.81
C GLY A 10 6.79 6.69 -10.55
N GLY A 11 5.85 7.64 -10.45
CA GLY A 11 5.71 8.61 -9.36
C GLY A 11 4.76 8.17 -8.24
N GLY A 12 4.48 6.86 -8.11
CA GLY A 12 3.82 6.28 -6.95
C GLY A 12 4.73 6.27 -5.72
N ILE A 13 4.25 5.71 -4.60
CA ILE A 13 4.98 5.76 -3.32
C ILE A 13 6.38 5.12 -3.39
N PHE A 14 6.55 4.01 -4.13
CA PHE A 14 7.87 3.41 -4.34
C PHE A 14 8.83 4.39 -5.02
N GLY A 15 8.42 4.99 -6.13
CA GLY A 15 9.27 5.90 -6.89
C GLY A 15 9.49 7.23 -6.19
N ALA A 16 8.47 7.80 -5.55
CA ALA A 16 8.60 9.04 -4.80
C ALA A 16 9.62 8.90 -3.65
N THR A 17 9.52 7.83 -2.87
CA THR A 17 10.45 7.58 -1.76
C THR A 17 11.86 7.19 -2.24
N ALA A 18 11.96 6.42 -3.33
CA ALA A 18 13.24 6.09 -3.96
C ALA A 18 13.94 7.34 -4.47
N ALA A 19 13.24 8.21 -5.20
CA ALA A 19 13.80 9.45 -5.73
C ALA A 19 14.32 10.38 -4.62
N LEU A 20 13.51 10.55 -3.54
CA LEU A 20 13.92 11.33 -2.38
C LEU A 20 15.18 10.73 -1.72
N SER A 21 15.21 9.43 -1.47
CA SER A 21 16.36 8.77 -0.83
C SER A 21 17.62 8.85 -1.69
N LEU A 22 17.51 8.67 -3.00
CA LEU A 22 18.63 8.71 -3.92
C LEU A 22 19.22 10.12 -4.07
N VAL A 23 18.36 11.16 -4.20
CA VAL A 23 18.86 12.54 -4.27
C VAL A 23 19.52 12.97 -2.98
N THR A 24 18.98 12.54 -1.83
CA THR A 24 19.59 12.82 -0.51
C THR A 24 20.97 12.15 -0.34
N ARG A 25 21.24 11.06 -1.08
CA ARG A 25 22.56 10.41 -1.14
C ARG A 25 23.52 11.07 -2.13
N GLY A 26 23.12 12.18 -2.79
CA GLY A 26 23.95 12.93 -3.71
C GLY A 26 23.92 12.44 -5.14
N HIS A 27 22.98 11.60 -5.54
CA HIS A 27 22.75 11.25 -6.93
C HIS A 27 21.96 12.36 -7.67
N ARG A 28 22.13 12.43 -8.99
CA ARG A 28 21.30 13.28 -9.87
C ARG A 28 20.09 12.48 -10.31
N VAL A 29 18.91 12.85 -9.83
CA VAL A 29 17.70 12.04 -9.98
C VAL A 29 16.66 12.73 -10.84
N SER A 30 16.14 12.01 -11.85
CA SER A 30 14.96 12.36 -12.62
C SER A 30 13.84 11.38 -12.30
N LEU A 31 12.64 11.88 -11.97
CA LEU A 31 11.42 11.10 -11.77
C LEU A 31 10.50 11.28 -12.98
N VAL A 32 10.15 10.18 -13.63
CA VAL A 32 9.36 10.16 -14.87
C VAL A 32 8.05 9.43 -14.61
N ASP A 33 6.92 10.02 -14.98
CA ASP A 33 5.60 9.37 -14.93
C ASP A 33 4.77 9.69 -16.18
N ALA A 34 3.85 8.78 -16.50
CA ALA A 34 2.94 8.90 -17.64
C ALA A 34 1.88 10.00 -17.46
N ASP A 35 1.59 10.40 -16.24
CA ASP A 35 0.49 11.29 -15.87
C ASP A 35 1.01 12.44 -15.01
N GLU A 36 0.10 13.17 -14.38
CA GLU A 36 0.43 14.07 -13.27
C GLU A 36 1.07 13.26 -12.11
N ILE A 37 1.86 13.94 -11.29
CA ILE A 37 2.54 13.29 -10.16
C ILE A 37 2.06 13.92 -8.85
N PRO A 38 1.47 13.14 -7.95
CA PRO A 38 1.18 11.70 -8.05
C PRO A 38 0.04 11.39 -9.04
N ALA A 39 0.19 10.30 -9.80
CA ALA A 39 -0.81 9.89 -10.77
C ALA A 39 -2.13 9.50 -10.08
N PRO A 40 -3.30 9.99 -10.53
CA PRO A 40 -4.60 9.62 -9.96
C PRO A 40 -4.86 8.11 -10.01
N SER A 41 -4.36 7.42 -11.04
CA SER A 41 -4.49 5.97 -11.21
C SER A 41 -3.57 5.15 -10.33
N ALA A 42 -2.53 5.73 -9.74
CA ALA A 42 -1.59 5.00 -8.90
C ALA A 42 -2.27 4.43 -7.65
N SER A 43 -1.87 3.22 -7.26
CA SER A 43 -2.41 2.53 -6.05
C SER A 43 -2.19 3.34 -4.77
N SER A 44 -1.12 4.14 -4.70
CA SER A 44 -0.81 5.01 -3.57
C SER A 44 -1.64 6.30 -3.54
N THR A 45 -2.26 6.69 -4.65
CA THR A 45 -3.06 7.92 -4.73
C THR A 45 -4.51 7.63 -4.39
N ASP A 46 -4.86 7.78 -3.11
CA ASP A 46 -6.19 7.51 -2.58
C ASP A 46 -6.44 8.41 -1.36
N LEU A 47 -7.67 8.40 -0.82
CA LEU A 47 -8.02 9.14 0.38
C LEU A 47 -7.28 8.63 1.61
N SER A 48 -7.18 7.30 1.75
CA SER A 48 -6.60 6.68 2.94
C SER A 48 -6.01 5.31 2.67
N LYS A 49 -4.99 4.96 3.46
CA LYS A 49 -4.41 3.60 3.54
C LYS A 49 -4.21 3.21 5.00
N LEU A 50 -4.47 1.94 5.30
CA LEU A 50 -4.33 1.39 6.64
C LEU A 50 -2.84 1.24 6.99
N ILE A 51 -2.47 1.72 8.16
CA ILE A 51 -1.13 1.63 8.73
C ILE A 51 -1.22 0.73 9.96
N ARG A 52 -0.79 -0.51 9.83
CA ARG A 52 -0.89 -1.55 10.85
C ARG A 52 0.31 -2.49 10.80
N ALA A 53 0.60 -3.18 11.88
CA ALA A 53 1.68 -4.16 12.00
C ALA A 53 1.18 -5.62 12.13
N ASP A 54 -0.09 -5.84 11.87
CA ASP A 54 -0.80 -7.12 11.97
C ASP A 54 -0.52 -7.96 10.72
N TYR A 55 0.28 -9.02 10.85
CA TYR A 55 0.76 -9.88 9.77
C TYR A 55 0.67 -11.38 10.08
N GLY A 56 -0.30 -11.78 10.93
CA GLY A 56 -0.37 -13.16 11.39
C GLY A 56 0.90 -13.55 12.14
N ASP A 57 1.47 -14.69 11.82
CA ASP A 57 2.73 -15.20 12.38
C ASP A 57 3.98 -14.62 11.71
N ASP A 58 3.82 -13.76 10.70
CA ASP A 58 4.94 -13.18 9.95
C ASP A 58 5.67 -12.07 10.73
N SER A 59 6.54 -12.49 11.64
CA SER A 59 7.32 -11.59 12.48
C SER A 59 8.28 -10.67 11.70
N PHE A 60 8.64 -11.02 10.45
CA PHE A 60 9.49 -10.17 9.63
C PHE A 60 8.80 -8.84 9.31
N TYR A 61 7.56 -8.87 8.80
CA TYR A 61 6.81 -7.66 8.50
C TYR A 61 6.41 -6.90 9.76
N THR A 62 6.09 -7.58 10.86
CA THR A 62 5.82 -6.94 12.15
C THR A 62 7.03 -6.13 12.64
N LYS A 63 8.24 -6.70 12.57
CA LYS A 63 9.50 -5.98 12.88
C LYS A 63 9.76 -4.83 11.92
N LEU A 64 9.51 -5.04 10.63
CA LEU A 64 9.70 -4.02 9.62
C LEU A 64 8.77 -2.83 9.86
N MET A 65 7.53 -3.08 10.33
CA MET A 65 6.57 -2.03 10.70
C MET A 65 7.02 -1.20 11.90
N THR A 66 7.75 -1.76 12.86
CA THR A 66 8.31 -0.98 13.97
C THR A 66 9.16 0.19 13.45
N LYS A 67 10.03 -0.08 12.47
CA LYS A 67 10.83 0.97 11.80
C LYS A 67 9.97 1.92 10.96
N ALA A 68 8.96 1.40 10.30
CA ALA A 68 8.05 2.23 9.53
C ALA A 68 7.25 3.20 10.42
N PHE A 69 6.77 2.78 11.60
CA PHE A 69 6.10 3.68 12.56
C PHE A 69 7.00 4.80 13.07
N GLU A 70 8.28 4.52 13.38
CA GLU A 70 9.26 5.56 13.70
C GLU A 70 9.36 6.59 12.58
N GLY A 71 9.43 6.11 11.34
CA GLY A 71 9.45 6.93 10.13
C GLY A 71 8.17 7.74 9.94
N TRP A 72 6.99 7.15 10.15
CA TRP A 72 5.70 7.85 10.08
C TRP A 72 5.60 9.00 11.07
N ARG A 73 6.02 8.81 12.33
CA ARG A 73 6.05 9.85 13.35
C ARG A 73 7.05 10.96 12.97
N THR A 74 8.22 10.58 12.44
CA THR A 74 9.21 11.53 11.91
C THR A 74 8.64 12.34 10.74
N TRP A 75 7.90 11.71 9.83
CA TRP A 75 7.27 12.44 8.73
C TRP A 75 6.16 13.38 9.20
N ASN A 76 5.33 12.93 10.16
CA ASN A 76 4.30 13.79 10.75
C ASN A 76 4.89 15.07 11.39
N SER A 77 6.10 15.02 11.97
CA SER A 77 6.75 16.22 12.50
C SER A 77 7.26 17.20 11.42
N LYS A 78 7.32 16.76 10.16
CA LYS A 78 7.75 17.55 8.99
C LYS A 78 6.61 18.03 8.11
N PHE A 79 5.45 17.37 8.16
CA PHE A 79 4.26 17.80 7.44
C PHE A 79 3.69 19.08 8.08
N GLU A 80 3.08 19.95 7.30
CA GLU A 80 2.37 21.14 7.81
C GLU A 80 1.24 20.77 8.78
N ARG A 81 0.69 19.58 8.64
CA ARG A 81 -0.30 18.94 9.52
C ARG A 81 -0.10 17.43 9.52
N PRO A 82 -0.55 16.71 10.54
CA PRO A 82 -0.49 15.27 10.52
C PRO A 82 -1.21 14.66 9.30
N LEU A 83 -0.52 13.80 8.56
CA LEU A 83 -1.05 13.01 7.46
C LEU A 83 -1.13 11.52 7.82
N PHE A 84 -0.41 11.07 8.82
CA PHE A 84 -0.61 9.80 9.50
C PHE A 84 -1.38 10.06 10.80
N HIS A 85 -2.55 9.47 10.90
CA HIS A 85 -3.45 9.56 12.04
C HIS A 85 -3.31 8.29 12.88
N GLU A 86 -2.50 8.37 13.94
CA GLU A 86 -2.25 7.28 14.88
C GLU A 86 -3.41 7.23 15.90
N VAL A 87 -4.56 6.76 15.45
CA VAL A 87 -5.81 6.70 16.21
C VAL A 87 -6.19 5.28 16.61
N GLY A 88 -5.29 4.35 16.41
CA GLY A 88 -5.51 2.93 16.56
C GLY A 88 -6.19 2.29 15.35
N ALA A 89 -6.31 0.96 15.40
CA ALA A 89 -7.10 0.15 14.47
C ALA A 89 -7.80 -0.97 15.21
N LEU A 90 -8.96 -1.35 14.70
CA LEU A 90 -9.83 -2.38 15.24
C LEU A 90 -9.77 -3.61 14.34
N LEU A 91 -9.40 -4.76 14.88
CA LEU A 91 -9.51 -6.06 14.24
C LEU A 91 -10.58 -6.86 14.94
N LEU A 92 -11.64 -7.20 14.23
CA LEU A 92 -12.81 -7.90 14.77
C LEU A 92 -12.94 -9.28 14.14
N THR A 93 -13.43 -10.24 14.92
CA THR A 93 -13.77 -11.57 14.47
C THR A 93 -15.20 -11.93 14.88
N ARG A 94 -15.92 -12.67 14.03
CA ARG A 94 -17.26 -13.15 14.31
C ARG A 94 -17.25 -14.23 15.38
N GLU A 95 -16.21 -15.04 15.39
CA GLU A 95 -15.98 -16.11 16.35
C GLU A 95 -14.86 -15.74 17.34
N LEU A 96 -14.70 -16.52 18.41
CA LEU A 96 -13.56 -16.38 19.30
C LEU A 96 -12.27 -16.66 18.54
N MET A 97 -11.30 -15.76 18.66
CA MET A 97 -9.98 -15.94 18.06
C MET A 97 -9.29 -17.19 18.65
N GLN A 98 -8.78 -18.03 17.79
CA GLN A 98 -8.09 -19.27 18.16
C GLN A 98 -6.80 -19.44 17.34
N SER A 99 -5.93 -20.33 17.82
CA SER A 99 -4.67 -20.64 17.12
C SER A 99 -4.93 -21.07 15.69
N GLY A 100 -4.15 -20.48 14.76
CA GLY A 100 -4.30 -20.65 13.31
C GLY A 100 -5.12 -19.55 12.62
N ASP A 101 -5.93 -18.79 13.36
CA ASP A 101 -6.62 -17.63 12.78
C ASP A 101 -5.65 -16.47 12.59
N PHE A 102 -5.81 -15.71 11.50
CA PHE A 102 -4.96 -14.55 11.22
C PHE A 102 -4.94 -13.53 12.36
N GLU A 103 -6.09 -13.21 12.92
CA GLU A 103 -6.24 -12.24 13.99
C GLU A 103 -5.59 -12.73 15.29
N TRP A 104 -5.69 -14.03 15.59
CA TRP A 104 -5.02 -14.63 16.76
C TRP A 104 -3.52 -14.60 16.63
N GLU A 105 -2.99 -15.06 15.50
CA GLU A 105 -1.54 -15.09 15.25
C GLU A 105 -0.96 -13.67 15.23
N SER A 106 -1.69 -12.71 14.63
CA SER A 106 -1.33 -11.29 14.69
C SER A 106 -1.29 -10.77 16.11
N TYR A 107 -2.31 -11.07 16.92
CA TYR A 107 -2.39 -10.67 18.33
C TYR A 107 -1.20 -11.22 19.13
N GLN A 108 -0.88 -12.50 18.99
CA GLN A 108 0.24 -13.14 19.69
C GLN A 108 1.58 -12.59 19.21
N CYS A 109 1.77 -12.45 17.91
CA CYS A 109 2.98 -11.90 17.32
C CYS A 109 3.23 -10.47 17.80
N LEU A 110 2.23 -9.60 17.77
CA LEU A 110 2.33 -8.21 18.23
C LEU A 110 2.68 -8.16 19.73
N LYS A 111 2.01 -8.95 20.58
CA LYS A 111 2.33 -9.03 22.01
C LYS A 111 3.77 -9.47 22.25
N SER A 112 4.26 -10.45 21.52
CA SER A 112 5.66 -10.91 21.64
C SER A 112 6.68 -9.84 21.24
N HIS A 113 6.27 -8.83 20.44
CA HIS A 113 7.07 -7.66 20.05
C HIS A 113 6.81 -6.42 20.94
N GLY A 114 6.12 -6.58 22.06
CA GLY A 114 5.93 -5.50 23.04
C GLY A 114 4.79 -4.53 22.73
N TYR A 115 3.88 -4.88 21.81
CA TYR A 115 2.70 -4.04 21.55
C TYR A 115 1.67 -4.20 22.68
N GLU A 116 1.16 -3.10 23.18
CA GLU A 116 0.07 -3.06 24.15
C GLU A 116 -1.28 -3.10 23.42
N LEU A 117 -1.88 -4.27 23.34
CA LEU A 117 -3.15 -4.50 22.68
C LEU A 117 -4.28 -4.64 23.70
N ARG A 118 -5.46 -4.11 23.37
CA ARG A 118 -6.67 -4.32 24.16
C ARG A 118 -7.58 -5.34 23.48
N ARG A 119 -7.73 -6.53 24.09
CA ARG A 119 -8.65 -7.54 23.60
C ARG A 119 -10.11 -7.15 23.89
N LEU A 120 -11.00 -7.52 22.99
CA LEU A 120 -12.41 -7.16 23.02
C LEU A 120 -13.33 -8.40 23.13
N GLU A 121 -12.83 -9.51 23.66
CA GLU A 121 -13.60 -10.74 23.84
C GLU A 121 -14.90 -10.45 24.62
N LYS A 122 -16.05 -10.64 23.96
CA LYS A 122 -17.41 -10.41 24.51
C LYS A 122 -17.62 -9.04 25.16
N CYS A 123 -16.76 -8.05 24.85
CA CYS A 123 -16.77 -6.73 25.46
C CYS A 123 -17.04 -5.59 24.46
N LEU A 124 -17.36 -5.90 23.22
CA LEU A 124 -17.54 -4.87 22.17
C LEU A 124 -18.68 -3.90 22.52
N GLU A 125 -19.78 -4.40 23.04
CA GLU A 125 -20.97 -3.61 23.42
C GLU A 125 -20.67 -2.59 24.55
N GLN A 126 -19.73 -2.91 25.42
CA GLN A 126 -19.29 -2.08 26.55
C GLN A 126 -18.13 -1.14 26.19
N SER A 127 -17.58 -1.29 24.97
CA SER A 127 -16.49 -0.47 24.47
C SER A 127 -16.99 0.86 23.88
N GLU A 128 -16.06 1.72 23.49
CA GLU A 128 -16.35 2.94 22.73
C GLU A 128 -16.79 2.67 21.27
N PHE A 129 -16.62 1.45 20.77
CA PHE A 129 -16.87 1.07 19.37
C PHE A 129 -18.32 0.64 19.11
N ARG A 130 -19.29 1.38 19.66
CA ARG A 130 -20.72 1.03 19.66
C ARG A 130 -21.39 1.03 18.29
N ALA A 131 -20.75 1.56 17.26
CA ALA A 131 -21.27 1.49 15.89
C ALA A 131 -21.28 0.05 15.34
N TRP A 132 -20.48 -0.84 15.94
CA TRP A 132 -20.37 -2.23 15.54
C TRP A 132 -21.43 -3.10 16.19
N ASN A 133 -21.98 -4.04 15.42
CA ASN A 133 -22.94 -5.02 15.91
C ASN A 133 -22.24 -6.06 16.80
N ALA A 134 -22.41 -5.94 18.11
CA ALA A 134 -21.82 -6.85 19.08
C ALA A 134 -22.43 -8.28 19.06
N GLN A 135 -23.57 -8.48 18.41
CA GLN A 135 -24.12 -9.81 18.17
C GLN A 135 -23.42 -10.54 17.01
N GLU A 136 -22.85 -9.78 16.07
CA GLU A 136 -22.12 -10.31 14.93
C GLU A 136 -20.63 -10.55 15.24
N TYR A 137 -20.04 -9.71 16.10
CA TYR A 137 -18.60 -9.77 16.43
C TYR A 137 -18.41 -10.09 17.90
N THR A 138 -17.89 -11.29 18.18
CA THR A 138 -17.74 -11.80 19.55
C THR A 138 -16.35 -11.61 20.12
N ASP A 139 -15.34 -11.37 19.28
CA ASP A 139 -13.95 -11.19 19.71
C ASP A 139 -13.23 -10.21 18.79
N GLY A 140 -11.97 -9.98 19.07
CA GLY A 140 -11.10 -9.07 18.35
C GLY A 140 -10.18 -8.32 19.29
N TYR A 141 -9.48 -7.33 18.75
CA TYR A 141 -8.64 -6.46 19.54
C TYR A 141 -8.51 -5.06 18.93
N TYR A 142 -8.19 -4.12 19.79
CA TYR A 142 -7.78 -2.77 19.41
C TYR A 142 -6.27 -2.62 19.55
N ASN A 143 -5.62 -2.16 18.48
CA ASN A 143 -4.20 -1.85 18.42
C ASN A 143 -4.01 -0.33 18.43
N PRO A 144 -3.59 0.30 19.54
CA PRO A 144 -3.51 1.77 19.65
C PRO A 144 -2.40 2.40 18.80
N VAL A 145 -1.37 1.63 18.41
CA VAL A 145 -0.24 2.13 17.61
C VAL A 145 -0.58 2.20 16.12
N ALA A 146 -1.60 1.48 15.69
CA ALA A 146 -2.06 1.50 14.31
C ALA A 146 -2.83 2.80 13.97
N GLY A 147 -3.25 2.91 12.72
CA GLY A 147 -4.03 4.05 12.25
C GLY A 147 -4.17 4.07 10.74
N TRP A 148 -4.25 5.25 10.16
CA TRP A 148 -4.37 5.43 8.71
C TRP A 148 -3.61 6.66 8.24
N ALA A 149 -3.19 6.65 6.98
CA ALA A 149 -2.54 7.80 6.36
C ALA A 149 -3.34 8.32 5.17
N GLU A 150 -3.34 9.66 4.97
CA GLU A 150 -3.89 10.33 3.80
C GLU A 150 -2.97 10.10 2.60
N SER A 151 -3.13 8.96 1.93
CA SER A 151 -2.10 8.41 1.05
C SER A 151 -1.76 9.27 -0.16
N GLY A 152 -2.74 9.92 -0.77
CA GLY A 152 -2.49 10.86 -1.86
C GLY A 152 -1.70 12.09 -1.40
N ALA A 153 -2.09 12.66 -0.25
CA ALA A 153 -1.38 13.81 0.33
C ALA A 153 0.05 13.44 0.75
N VAL A 154 0.24 12.29 1.40
CA VAL A 154 1.58 11.78 1.75
C VAL A 154 2.46 11.64 0.51
N THR A 155 1.94 11.02 -0.55
CA THR A 155 2.71 10.85 -1.79
C THR A 155 3.10 12.20 -2.40
N SER A 156 2.18 13.18 -2.40
CA SER A 156 2.45 14.55 -2.85
C SER A 156 3.54 15.25 -2.03
N GLU A 157 3.50 15.11 -0.70
CA GLU A 157 4.52 15.71 0.17
C GLU A 157 5.91 15.09 -0.03
N VAL A 158 5.98 13.77 -0.17
CA VAL A 158 7.27 13.09 -0.45
C VAL A 158 7.84 13.54 -1.79
N ILE A 159 7.00 13.74 -2.81
CA ILE A 159 7.42 14.28 -4.11
C ILE A 159 7.91 15.72 -3.96
N ARG A 160 7.19 16.56 -3.19
CA ARG A 160 7.60 17.93 -2.92
C ARG A 160 8.97 17.97 -2.23
N TRP A 161 9.20 17.16 -1.21
CA TRP A 161 10.52 17.04 -0.56
C TRP A 161 11.62 16.61 -1.53
N GLY A 162 11.29 15.68 -2.44
CA GLY A 162 12.21 15.27 -3.50
C GLY A 162 12.58 16.42 -4.43
N GLN A 163 11.60 17.23 -4.85
CA GLN A 163 11.82 18.42 -5.70
C GLN A 163 12.69 19.48 -4.99
N GLU A 164 12.40 19.76 -3.72
CA GLU A 164 13.19 20.67 -2.89
C GLU A 164 14.64 20.18 -2.70
N ALA A 165 14.85 18.86 -2.66
CA ALA A 165 16.17 18.25 -2.62
C ALA A 165 16.87 18.16 -3.98
N GLY A 166 16.20 18.54 -5.10
CA GLY A 166 16.80 18.60 -6.43
C GLY A 166 16.36 17.50 -7.41
N VAL A 167 15.32 16.71 -7.11
CA VAL A 167 14.74 15.76 -8.07
C VAL A 167 14.10 16.52 -9.23
N GLN A 168 14.49 16.17 -10.46
CA GLN A 168 13.86 16.69 -11.68
C GLN A 168 12.61 15.88 -12.01
N ILE A 169 11.46 16.53 -12.13
CA ILE A 169 10.17 15.89 -12.40
C ILE A 169 9.80 16.00 -13.88
N HIS A 170 9.54 14.86 -14.52
CA HIS A 170 9.06 14.77 -15.90
C HIS A 170 7.64 14.21 -15.91
N LYS A 171 6.65 15.11 -15.85
CA LYS A 171 5.21 14.76 -15.95
C LYS A 171 4.84 14.48 -17.41
N LYS A 172 3.81 13.64 -17.62
CA LYS A 172 3.33 13.26 -18.96
C LYS A 172 4.43 12.66 -19.85
N GLY A 173 5.50 12.17 -19.21
CA GLY A 173 6.64 11.54 -19.84
C GLY A 173 6.52 10.01 -19.78
N GLN A 174 5.41 9.44 -20.24
CA GLN A 174 5.25 7.99 -20.23
C GLN A 174 6.51 7.28 -20.74
N CYS A 175 7.12 6.46 -19.91
CA CYS A 175 8.21 5.58 -20.33
C CYS A 175 7.62 4.50 -21.26
N LEU A 176 8.10 4.46 -22.50
CA LEU A 176 7.68 3.49 -23.50
C LEU A 176 8.62 2.29 -23.54
N GLU A 177 9.92 2.52 -23.28
CA GLU A 177 10.96 1.52 -23.45
C GLU A 177 12.16 1.82 -22.56
N LEU A 178 12.80 0.76 -22.08
CA LEU A 178 14.12 0.80 -21.45
C LEU A 178 15.20 0.74 -22.53
N LEU A 179 16.01 1.78 -22.64
CA LEU A 179 17.10 1.84 -23.64
C LEU A 179 18.25 0.96 -23.19
N LYS A 180 18.73 0.09 -24.09
CA LYS A 180 19.78 -0.91 -23.79
C LYS A 180 20.99 -0.76 -24.69
N GLN A 181 22.16 -0.97 -24.10
CA GLN A 181 23.43 -1.19 -24.80
C GLN A 181 24.01 -2.52 -24.31
N GLY A 182 23.91 -3.56 -25.16
CA GLY A 182 24.23 -4.92 -24.74
C GLY A 182 23.34 -5.40 -23.59
N ASP A 183 23.94 -5.82 -22.49
CA ASP A 183 23.30 -6.28 -21.27
C ASP A 183 22.97 -5.14 -20.27
N ARG A 184 23.23 -3.88 -20.67
CA ARG A 184 23.05 -2.72 -19.78
C ARG A 184 21.86 -1.86 -20.21
N VAL A 185 21.03 -1.47 -19.24
CA VAL A 185 20.08 -0.36 -19.38
C VAL A 185 20.85 0.94 -19.19
N CYS A 186 20.72 1.84 -20.17
CA CYS A 186 21.41 3.14 -20.21
C CYS A 186 20.46 4.34 -20.27
N GLY A 187 19.16 4.12 -20.09
CA GLY A 187 18.17 5.19 -20.10
C GLY A 187 16.76 4.72 -20.41
N VAL A 188 15.89 5.66 -20.71
CA VAL A 188 14.49 5.40 -21.07
C VAL A 188 14.08 6.23 -22.29
N ARG A 189 13.19 5.68 -23.13
CA ARG A 189 12.48 6.43 -24.19
C ARG A 189 11.12 6.85 -23.65
N THR A 190 10.81 8.12 -23.81
CA THR A 190 9.53 8.67 -23.37
C THR A 190 8.57 8.91 -24.54
N ALA A 191 7.27 8.94 -24.27
CA ALA A 191 6.24 9.24 -25.26
C ALA A 191 6.32 10.67 -25.84
N THR A 192 7.08 11.57 -25.19
CA THR A 192 7.37 12.90 -25.71
C THR A 192 8.45 12.90 -26.80
N GLY A 193 8.96 11.71 -27.17
CA GLY A 193 9.98 11.52 -28.21
C GLY A 193 11.41 11.81 -27.75
N HIS A 194 11.62 12.01 -26.44
CA HIS A 194 12.96 12.23 -25.89
C HIS A 194 13.51 10.95 -25.26
N ASP A 195 14.74 10.63 -25.61
CA ASP A 195 15.56 9.63 -24.94
C ASP A 195 16.28 10.31 -23.77
N LEU A 196 16.06 9.79 -22.56
CA LEU A 196 16.74 10.23 -21.35
C LEU A 196 17.80 9.22 -20.99
N GLU A 197 19.07 9.63 -21.01
CA GLU A 197 20.20 8.78 -20.61
C GLU A 197 20.36 8.71 -19.10
N ALA A 198 20.83 7.58 -18.58
CA ALA A 198 21.11 7.38 -17.16
C ALA A 198 22.20 6.32 -16.94
N ASP A 199 22.87 6.42 -15.78
CA ASP A 199 23.78 5.38 -15.28
C ASP A 199 23.01 4.20 -14.67
N GLU A 200 21.80 4.49 -14.15
CA GLU A 200 20.91 3.52 -13.50
C GLU A 200 19.45 3.91 -13.75
N VAL A 201 18.58 2.92 -13.99
CA VAL A 201 17.13 3.08 -14.05
C VAL A 201 16.50 2.31 -12.89
N VAL A 202 15.60 2.95 -12.15
CA VAL A 202 14.81 2.33 -11.08
C VAL A 202 13.37 2.21 -11.55
N LEU A 203 12.92 1.00 -11.81
CA LEU A 203 11.57 0.72 -12.26
C LEU A 203 10.60 0.60 -11.07
N CYS A 204 9.78 1.63 -10.89
CA CYS A 204 8.78 1.76 -9.81
C CYS A 204 7.36 1.91 -10.37
N ALA A 205 7.08 1.38 -11.56
CA ALA A 205 5.84 1.62 -12.31
C ALA A 205 4.63 0.80 -11.81
N GLY A 206 4.71 0.17 -10.63
CA GLY A 206 3.60 -0.58 -10.03
C GLY A 206 3.03 -1.62 -11.00
N ALA A 207 1.72 -1.59 -11.24
CA ALA A 207 1.04 -2.50 -12.16
C ALA A 207 1.59 -2.41 -13.60
N TRP A 208 2.06 -1.25 -14.04
CA TRP A 208 2.61 -1.04 -15.38
C TRP A 208 4.03 -1.55 -15.56
N SER A 209 4.69 -2.04 -14.51
CA SER A 209 6.01 -2.66 -14.61
C SER A 209 6.03 -3.84 -15.58
N LEU A 210 4.92 -4.58 -15.69
CA LEU A 210 4.76 -5.70 -16.64
C LEU A 210 4.83 -5.27 -18.12
N LYS A 211 4.47 -4.02 -18.45
CA LYS A 211 4.58 -3.50 -19.83
C LYS A 211 6.02 -3.18 -20.20
N LEU A 212 6.81 -2.71 -19.23
CA LEU A 212 8.20 -2.31 -19.44
C LEU A 212 9.19 -3.47 -19.27
N LEU A 213 8.80 -4.46 -18.48
CA LEU A 213 9.62 -5.66 -18.19
C LEU A 213 8.71 -6.90 -18.18
N PRO A 214 8.35 -7.44 -19.38
CA PRO A 214 7.38 -8.53 -19.50
C PRO A 214 7.77 -9.83 -18.78
N GLU A 215 9.04 -10.06 -18.55
CA GLU A 215 9.53 -11.23 -17.80
C GLU A 215 9.05 -11.28 -16.35
N LEU A 216 8.59 -10.15 -15.80
CA LEU A 216 7.96 -10.11 -14.48
C LEU A 216 6.59 -10.83 -14.42
N ALA A 217 5.99 -11.17 -15.57
CA ALA A 217 4.72 -11.88 -15.63
C ALA A 217 4.79 -13.32 -15.04
N THR A 218 5.97 -13.88 -14.87
CA THR A 218 6.17 -15.15 -14.16
C THR A 218 6.02 -15.02 -12.64
N LEU A 219 6.21 -13.82 -12.11
CA LEU A 219 6.18 -13.51 -10.68
C LEU A 219 4.98 -12.63 -10.30
N LEU A 220 4.58 -11.70 -11.16
CA LEU A 220 3.63 -10.65 -10.86
C LEU A 220 2.33 -10.80 -11.64
N LYS A 221 1.22 -10.41 -11.01
CA LYS A 221 -0.08 -10.22 -11.64
C LYS A 221 -0.70 -8.89 -11.26
N VAL A 222 -1.59 -8.37 -12.11
CA VAL A 222 -2.35 -7.15 -11.82
C VAL A 222 -3.77 -7.50 -11.45
N VAL A 223 -4.22 -6.99 -10.30
CA VAL A 223 -5.55 -7.23 -9.77
C VAL A 223 -6.21 -5.91 -9.39
N GLY A 224 -7.47 -5.73 -9.75
CA GLY A 224 -8.28 -4.57 -9.39
C GLY A 224 -9.07 -4.80 -8.12
N GLN A 225 -8.84 -4.00 -7.09
CA GLN A 225 -9.60 -4.09 -5.83
C GLN A 225 -10.66 -2.99 -5.76
N PRO A 226 -11.92 -3.35 -5.51
CA PRO A 226 -13.01 -2.38 -5.44
C PRO A 226 -12.92 -1.53 -4.16
N ILE A 227 -13.12 -0.24 -4.32
CA ILE A 227 -13.24 0.74 -3.24
C ILE A 227 -14.56 1.46 -3.39
N ILE A 228 -15.30 1.64 -2.30
CA ILE A 228 -16.59 2.28 -2.27
C ILE A 228 -16.56 3.41 -1.23
N TYR A 229 -17.04 4.58 -1.63
CA TYR A 229 -17.14 5.75 -0.78
C TYR A 229 -18.61 6.04 -0.46
N PHE A 230 -18.89 6.14 0.84
CA PHE A 230 -20.20 6.46 1.36
C PHE A 230 -20.19 7.85 2.00
N GLN A 231 -21.30 8.55 1.92
CA GLN A 231 -21.49 9.87 2.54
C GLN A 231 -22.31 9.74 3.82
N PRO A 232 -21.71 9.88 5.01
CA PRO A 232 -22.45 10.00 6.26
C PRO A 232 -23.38 11.20 6.29
N VAL A 233 -24.53 11.05 6.94
CA VAL A 233 -25.54 12.12 7.04
C VAL A 233 -25.04 13.27 7.90
N LYS A 234 -24.35 12.96 9.01
CA LYS A 234 -23.72 13.94 9.89
C LYS A 234 -22.21 13.89 9.72
N LYS A 235 -21.58 15.05 9.65
CA LYS A 235 -20.14 15.19 9.40
C LYS A 235 -19.26 14.46 10.44
N ASN A 236 -19.73 14.34 11.67
CA ASN A 236 -18.99 13.72 12.77
C ASN A 236 -19.38 12.26 13.04
N ASP A 237 -20.27 11.69 12.22
CA ASP A 237 -20.57 10.27 12.31
C ASP A 237 -19.34 9.46 11.87
N PHE A 238 -19.11 8.33 12.51
CA PHE A 238 -18.00 7.42 12.21
C PHE A 238 -16.60 8.07 12.28
N THR A 239 -16.34 8.84 13.34
CA THR A 239 -15.05 9.50 13.59
C THR A 239 -14.34 8.95 14.83
N PRO A 240 -13.00 9.02 14.91
CA PRO A 240 -12.28 8.70 16.14
C PRO A 240 -12.72 9.58 17.33
N PRO A 241 -12.66 9.07 18.57
CA PRO A 241 -12.15 7.75 18.96
C PRO A 241 -13.17 6.60 18.82
N SER A 242 -14.45 6.89 18.64
CA SER A 242 -15.52 5.88 18.60
C SER A 242 -15.58 5.06 17.32
N PHE A 243 -14.95 5.53 16.25
CA PHE A 243 -14.84 4.82 15.00
C PHE A 243 -13.44 5.02 14.41
N VAL A 244 -12.65 3.99 14.39
CA VAL A 244 -11.25 3.95 13.93
C VAL A 244 -11.13 3.12 12.66
N PRO A 245 -9.99 3.11 11.96
CA PRO A 245 -9.75 2.13 10.89
C PRO A 245 -9.95 0.71 11.39
N TRP A 246 -10.45 -0.15 10.53
CA TRP A 246 -10.85 -1.49 10.95
C TRP A 246 -10.61 -2.55 9.86
N ALA A 247 -10.50 -3.78 10.30
CA ALA A 247 -10.58 -4.99 9.51
C ALA A 247 -11.54 -5.95 10.24
N ALA A 248 -12.53 -6.48 9.53
CA ALA A 248 -13.62 -7.23 10.11
C ALA A 248 -13.61 -8.67 9.58
N ASP A 249 -13.01 -9.58 10.36
CA ASP A 249 -12.82 -10.99 10.00
C ASP A 249 -12.15 -11.09 8.61
N ILE A 250 -11.03 -10.35 8.47
CA ILE A 250 -10.51 -9.95 7.16
C ILE A 250 -10.07 -11.15 6.32
N ALA A 251 -9.50 -12.18 6.95
CA ALA A 251 -9.08 -13.38 6.24
C ALA A 251 -10.26 -14.19 5.68
N ARG A 252 -11.46 -14.06 6.28
CA ARG A 252 -12.69 -14.77 5.86
C ARG A 252 -13.63 -13.92 5.03
N THR A 253 -13.57 -12.59 5.16
CA THR A 253 -14.54 -11.69 4.50
C THR A 253 -13.88 -10.70 3.53
N GLY A 254 -12.61 -10.39 3.72
CA GLY A 254 -11.87 -9.37 3.00
C GLY A 254 -12.23 -7.94 3.39
N TRP A 255 -13.27 -7.68 4.19
CA TRP A 255 -13.76 -6.32 4.44
C TRP A 255 -12.88 -5.55 5.42
N TYR A 256 -12.52 -4.33 5.02
CA TYR A 256 -11.86 -3.35 5.84
C TYR A 256 -12.30 -1.93 5.48
N GLY A 257 -12.08 -0.98 6.36
CA GLY A 257 -12.49 0.38 6.11
C GLY A 257 -11.85 1.41 7.03
N PHE A 258 -12.30 2.64 6.86
CA PHE A 258 -11.71 3.81 7.46
C PHE A 258 -12.78 4.69 8.07
N PRO A 259 -12.43 5.45 9.12
CA PRO A 259 -13.33 6.48 9.66
C PRO A 259 -13.62 7.55 8.61
N THR A 260 -14.62 8.33 8.89
CA THR A 260 -14.89 9.57 8.14
C THR A 260 -13.70 10.52 8.32
N HIS A 261 -13.13 10.97 7.22
CA HIS A 261 -12.01 11.91 7.23
C HIS A 261 -12.41 13.29 6.72
N ARG A 262 -11.43 14.19 6.49
CA ARG A 262 -11.67 15.60 6.12
C ARG A 262 -12.65 15.84 4.98
N GLY A 263 -12.69 14.93 4.00
CA GLY A 263 -13.68 14.98 2.91
C GLY A 263 -15.10 14.58 3.29
N GLY A 264 -15.32 14.15 4.54
CA GLY A 264 -16.62 13.70 5.02
C GLY A 264 -17.06 12.34 4.50
N LEU A 265 -16.14 11.55 3.93
CA LEU A 265 -16.43 10.26 3.31
C LEU A 265 -15.99 9.09 4.18
N LEU A 266 -16.87 8.11 4.32
CA LEU A 266 -16.58 6.80 4.86
C LEU A 266 -16.10 5.90 3.71
N LYS A 267 -14.92 5.34 3.82
CA LYS A 267 -14.34 4.44 2.81
C LYS A 267 -14.40 3.00 3.25
N ILE A 268 -14.87 2.13 2.36
CA ILE A 268 -14.89 0.68 2.56
C ILE A 268 -14.25 0.02 1.35
N ALA A 269 -13.49 -1.04 1.58
CA ALA A 269 -12.86 -1.81 0.52
C ALA A 269 -12.81 -3.29 0.89
N ASN A 270 -12.59 -4.13 -0.10
CA ASN A 270 -12.40 -5.55 0.09
C ASN A 270 -10.96 -5.94 -0.28
N HIS A 271 -10.34 -6.76 0.54
CA HIS A 271 -9.00 -7.33 0.32
C HIS A 271 -9.13 -8.81 -0.07
N GLY A 272 -9.81 -9.03 -1.19
CA GLY A 272 -10.16 -10.36 -1.70
C GLY A 272 -9.53 -10.66 -3.06
N PRO A 273 -10.13 -11.59 -3.83
CA PRO A 273 -9.64 -11.97 -5.16
C PRO A 273 -9.52 -10.78 -6.13
N GLY A 274 -10.47 -9.84 -6.04
CA GLY A 274 -10.53 -8.66 -6.91
C GLY A 274 -10.91 -9.00 -8.35
N TYR A 275 -10.72 -8.03 -9.26
CA TYR A 275 -10.99 -8.17 -10.68
C TYR A 275 -9.69 -8.48 -11.43
N GLU A 276 -9.75 -9.38 -12.40
CA GLU A 276 -8.67 -9.54 -13.37
C GLU A 276 -8.56 -8.28 -14.23
N ILE A 277 -7.34 -7.74 -14.36
CA ILE A 277 -7.08 -6.47 -15.06
C ILE A 277 -6.21 -6.71 -16.28
N ASP A 278 -6.75 -6.33 -17.44
CA ASP A 278 -6.00 -6.15 -18.68
C ASP A 278 -5.61 -4.67 -18.82
N LEU A 279 -4.33 -4.37 -18.61
CA LEU A 279 -3.81 -2.99 -18.72
C LEU A 279 -3.84 -2.39 -20.13
N ALA A 280 -4.21 -3.17 -21.16
CA ALA A 280 -4.43 -2.66 -22.51
C ALA A 280 -5.84 -2.07 -22.68
N LYS A 281 -6.74 -2.32 -21.72
CA LYS A 281 -8.12 -1.84 -21.71
C LYS A 281 -8.32 -0.75 -20.66
N PRO A 282 -9.37 0.09 -20.80
CA PRO A 282 -9.81 0.96 -19.72
C PRO A 282 -10.09 0.17 -18.44
N LEU A 283 -9.81 0.77 -17.27
CA LEU A 283 -10.11 0.13 -15.99
C LEU A 283 -11.64 -0.10 -15.88
N PRO A 284 -12.05 -1.27 -15.37
CA PRO A 284 -13.46 -1.55 -15.16
C PRO A 284 -14.04 -0.63 -14.06
N GLU A 285 -15.34 -0.39 -14.14
CA GLU A 285 -16.08 0.19 -13.03
C GLU A 285 -16.33 -0.85 -11.94
N VAL A 286 -16.56 -0.39 -10.72
CA VAL A 286 -16.96 -1.29 -9.62
C VAL A 286 -18.36 -1.83 -9.91
N GLN A 287 -18.50 -3.14 -9.92
CA GLN A 287 -19.73 -3.84 -10.28
C GLN A 287 -20.82 -3.57 -9.24
N LYS A 288 -22.08 -3.55 -9.69
CA LYS A 288 -23.25 -3.32 -8.83
C LYS A 288 -23.39 -4.41 -7.76
N GLU A 289 -23.01 -5.62 -8.10
CA GLU A 289 -22.98 -6.79 -7.21
C GLU A 289 -22.07 -6.55 -6.02
N THR A 290 -20.85 -6.02 -6.26
CA THR A 290 -19.88 -5.67 -5.21
C THR A 290 -20.41 -4.55 -4.31
N ILE A 291 -21.09 -3.55 -4.86
CA ILE A 291 -21.76 -2.50 -4.07
C ILE A 291 -22.87 -3.13 -3.21
N GLY A 292 -23.62 -4.09 -3.76
CA GLY A 292 -24.64 -4.85 -3.04
C GLY A 292 -24.05 -5.66 -1.87
N GLU A 293 -22.89 -6.28 -2.07
CA GLU A 293 -22.14 -7.02 -1.03
C GLU A 293 -21.68 -6.08 0.10
N ALA A 294 -21.09 -4.93 -0.25
CA ALA A 294 -20.72 -3.92 0.73
C ALA A 294 -21.93 -3.45 1.57
N ARG A 295 -23.10 -3.27 0.95
CA ARG A 295 -24.34 -2.91 1.66
C ARG A 295 -24.82 -4.02 2.58
N ARG A 296 -24.76 -5.29 2.16
CA ARG A 296 -25.09 -6.42 3.03
C ARG A 296 -24.15 -6.47 4.23
N PHE A 297 -22.85 -6.34 3.99
CA PHE A 297 -21.85 -6.25 5.04
C PHE A 297 -22.17 -5.10 6.02
N LEU A 298 -22.42 -3.88 5.55
CA LEU A 298 -22.77 -2.75 6.42
C LEU A 298 -24.05 -3.01 7.21
N SER A 299 -25.05 -3.63 6.61
CA SER A 299 -26.34 -3.90 7.28
C SER A 299 -26.18 -4.86 8.46
N SER A 300 -25.31 -5.85 8.36
CA SER A 300 -25.03 -6.80 9.46
C SER A 300 -24.04 -6.24 10.47
N SER A 301 -22.98 -5.58 9.99
CA SER A 301 -21.80 -5.23 10.80
C SER A 301 -21.85 -3.86 11.43
N ILE A 302 -22.37 -2.85 10.70
CA ILE A 302 -22.45 -1.43 11.11
C ILE A 302 -23.86 -0.91 10.75
N PRO A 303 -24.91 -1.28 11.51
CA PRO A 303 -26.31 -1.04 11.12
C PRO A 303 -26.64 0.43 10.82
N GLU A 304 -25.98 1.37 11.49
CA GLU A 304 -26.17 2.81 11.26
C GLU A 304 -25.66 3.25 9.87
N ALA A 305 -24.74 2.52 9.27
CA ALA A 305 -24.18 2.81 7.95
C ALA A 305 -24.95 2.18 6.77
N LYS A 306 -25.95 1.31 7.03
CA LYS A 306 -26.64 0.51 5.99
C LYS A 306 -27.28 1.33 4.87
N ASN A 307 -27.79 2.52 5.18
CA ASN A 307 -28.55 3.38 4.26
C ASN A 307 -27.71 4.57 3.73
N LEU A 308 -26.42 4.62 4.02
CA LEU A 308 -25.57 5.70 3.53
C LEU A 308 -25.53 5.70 1.99
N PRO A 309 -25.66 6.88 1.35
CA PRO A 309 -25.54 6.96 -0.10
C PRO A 309 -24.11 6.64 -0.55
N VAL A 310 -23.99 5.88 -1.63
CA VAL A 310 -22.72 5.71 -2.36
C VAL A 310 -22.51 6.96 -3.20
N VAL A 311 -21.39 7.64 -3.02
CA VAL A 311 -21.06 8.88 -3.72
C VAL A 311 -19.87 8.74 -4.66
N GLY A 312 -19.22 7.61 -4.66
CA GLY A 312 -18.15 7.30 -5.58
C GLY A 312 -17.65 5.87 -5.41
N THR A 313 -17.01 5.40 -6.47
CA THR A 313 -16.33 4.10 -6.49
C THR A 313 -15.01 4.22 -7.22
N ARG A 314 -14.11 3.29 -6.96
CA ARG A 314 -12.81 3.21 -7.62
C ARG A 314 -12.32 1.76 -7.67
N VAL A 315 -11.66 1.38 -8.74
CA VAL A 315 -10.85 0.16 -8.80
C VAL A 315 -9.39 0.53 -8.51
N CYS A 316 -8.85 0.03 -7.41
CA CYS A 316 -7.46 0.20 -7.02
C CYS A 316 -6.61 -0.93 -7.60
N LEU A 317 -5.58 -0.58 -8.38
CA LEU A 317 -4.70 -1.58 -8.98
C LEU A 317 -3.70 -2.12 -7.96
N TYR A 318 -3.74 -3.42 -7.72
CA TYR A 318 -2.67 -4.12 -7.03
C TYR A 318 -1.69 -4.71 -8.03
N CYS A 319 -0.42 -4.64 -7.73
CA CYS A 319 0.64 -5.41 -8.39
C CYS A 319 1.07 -6.47 -7.38
N ASP A 320 0.50 -7.65 -7.54
CA ASP A 320 0.69 -8.75 -6.60
C ASP A 320 1.82 -9.67 -7.08
N SER A 321 2.74 -10.00 -6.20
CA SER A 321 3.65 -11.12 -6.40
C SER A 321 2.97 -12.43 -6.01
N SER A 322 3.47 -13.53 -6.57
CA SER A 322 2.93 -14.86 -6.29
C SER A 322 3.11 -15.31 -4.83
N ASP A 323 4.04 -14.73 -4.09
CA ASP A 323 4.33 -15.00 -2.69
C ASP A 323 3.89 -13.88 -1.72
N GLY A 324 3.31 -12.80 -2.24
CA GLY A 324 2.89 -11.64 -1.45
C GLY A 324 4.02 -10.69 -1.06
N ASP A 325 5.28 -11.04 -1.25
CA ASP A 325 6.43 -10.22 -0.88
C ASP A 325 6.75 -9.16 -1.94
N PHE A 326 7.33 -8.04 -1.52
CA PHE A 326 7.78 -6.99 -2.44
C PHE A 326 8.90 -7.50 -3.35
N LEU A 327 9.13 -6.81 -4.46
CA LEU A 327 10.32 -6.98 -5.29
C LEU A 327 11.12 -5.68 -5.24
N ILE A 328 12.25 -5.69 -4.50
CA ILE A 328 13.20 -4.58 -4.42
C ILE A 328 14.59 -5.15 -4.64
N SER A 329 15.05 -5.13 -5.88
CA SER A 329 16.28 -5.81 -6.28
C SER A 329 16.88 -5.21 -7.52
N ARG A 330 18.21 -5.29 -7.63
CA ARG A 330 18.88 -5.17 -8.94
C ARG A 330 18.45 -6.32 -9.83
N HIS A 331 18.29 -6.02 -11.11
CA HIS A 331 17.98 -7.06 -12.09
C HIS A 331 19.17 -8.02 -12.25
N PRO A 332 18.96 -9.35 -12.18
CA PRO A 332 20.07 -10.30 -12.11
C PRO A 332 20.89 -10.43 -13.41
N ARG A 333 20.26 -10.14 -14.56
CA ARG A 333 20.85 -10.32 -15.91
C ARG A 333 21.04 -9.01 -16.67
N THR A 334 20.56 -7.90 -16.15
CA THR A 334 20.61 -6.60 -16.84
C THR A 334 21.24 -5.56 -15.92
N ASN A 335 22.43 -5.13 -16.29
CA ASN A 335 23.13 -4.09 -15.56
C ASN A 335 22.41 -2.74 -15.69
N GLY A 336 22.56 -1.84 -14.72
CA GLY A 336 21.95 -0.52 -14.75
C GLY A 336 20.43 -0.51 -14.56
N LEU A 337 19.84 -1.62 -14.06
CA LEU A 337 18.40 -1.72 -13.78
C LEU A 337 18.16 -2.24 -12.37
N THR A 338 17.41 -1.48 -11.60
CA THR A 338 16.85 -1.89 -10.31
C THR A 338 15.31 -1.86 -10.41
N VAL A 339 14.64 -2.84 -9.81
CA VAL A 339 13.17 -2.92 -9.78
C VAL A 339 12.69 -2.75 -8.35
N ALA A 340 11.70 -1.89 -8.13
CA ALA A 340 11.03 -1.72 -6.85
C ALA A 340 9.51 -1.64 -7.07
N THR A 341 8.84 -2.78 -6.90
CA THR A 341 7.41 -2.97 -7.21
C THR A 341 6.80 -4.10 -6.38
N ALA A 342 5.72 -4.70 -6.84
CA ALA A 342 5.04 -5.81 -6.17
C ALA A 342 4.54 -5.44 -4.77
N GLY A 343 3.84 -4.30 -4.65
CA GLY A 343 3.33 -3.85 -3.35
C GLY A 343 2.26 -4.75 -2.73
N SER A 344 1.72 -5.71 -3.48
CA SER A 344 0.80 -6.77 -3.07
C SER A 344 -0.34 -6.28 -2.14
N GLY A 345 -0.81 -5.04 -2.38
CA GLY A 345 -1.87 -4.40 -1.60
C GLY A 345 -1.45 -3.88 -0.22
N HIS A 346 -0.21 -4.12 0.23
CA HIS A 346 0.18 -3.77 1.60
C HIS A 346 1.45 -2.93 1.76
N ALA A 347 2.11 -2.51 0.66
CA ALA A 347 3.38 -1.78 0.74
C ALA A 347 3.28 -0.35 1.29
N PHE A 348 2.15 0.34 1.11
CA PHE A 348 2.04 1.76 1.46
C PHE A 348 2.40 2.06 2.93
N LYS A 349 2.05 1.17 3.85
CA LYS A 349 2.36 1.34 5.29
C LYS A 349 3.86 1.38 5.59
N PHE A 350 4.70 0.87 4.68
CA PHE A 350 6.15 0.90 4.74
C PHE A 350 6.78 2.12 4.03
N ALA A 351 5.98 3.07 3.56
CA ALA A 351 6.45 4.23 2.79
C ALA A 351 7.71 4.90 3.39
N PRO A 352 7.82 5.13 4.72
CA PRO A 352 8.99 5.81 5.28
C PRO A 352 10.32 5.06 5.11
N ILE A 353 10.27 3.76 4.84
CA ILE A 353 11.48 2.92 4.71
C ILE A 353 11.69 2.36 3.30
N LEU A 354 10.69 2.41 2.41
CA LEU A 354 10.80 1.90 1.03
C LEU A 354 11.90 2.58 0.24
N GLY A 355 12.05 3.89 0.42
CA GLY A 355 13.08 4.67 -0.28
C GLY A 355 14.49 4.26 0.13
N GLU A 356 14.74 4.05 1.42
CA GLU A 356 16.02 3.56 1.92
C GLU A 356 16.34 2.17 1.36
N LEU A 357 15.38 1.23 1.42
CA LEU A 357 15.54 -0.11 0.88
C LEU A 357 15.87 -0.08 -0.61
N THR A 358 15.14 0.73 -1.39
CA THR A 358 15.38 0.86 -2.83
C THR A 358 16.74 1.47 -3.10
N ALA A 359 17.14 2.51 -2.38
CA ALA A 359 18.44 3.14 -2.54
C ALA A 359 19.58 2.19 -2.12
N ASN A 360 19.40 1.35 -1.08
CA ASN A 360 20.38 0.32 -0.72
C ASN A 360 20.57 -0.69 -1.87
N ALA A 361 19.49 -1.12 -2.51
CA ALA A 361 19.57 -1.99 -3.67
C ALA A 361 20.33 -1.32 -4.84
N VAL A 362 20.03 -0.04 -5.17
CA VAL A 362 20.70 0.73 -6.23
C VAL A 362 22.19 0.90 -5.97
N ASP A 363 22.55 1.15 -4.73
CA ASP A 363 23.96 1.39 -4.33
C ASP A 363 24.74 0.11 -4.07
N GLY A 364 24.06 -1.04 -4.03
CA GLY A 364 24.68 -2.33 -3.69
C GLY A 364 25.09 -2.40 -2.22
N ILE A 365 24.42 -1.63 -1.35
CA ILE A 365 24.63 -1.71 0.10
C ILE A 365 23.98 -2.99 0.62
N HIS A 366 24.73 -3.75 1.40
CA HIS A 366 24.19 -4.94 2.05
C HIS A 366 23.14 -4.56 3.07
N ASP A 367 21.96 -5.19 2.97
CA ASP A 367 20.83 -4.98 3.86
C ASP A 367 20.04 -6.29 3.97
N ASP A 368 20.06 -6.93 5.12
CA ASP A 368 19.40 -8.22 5.36
C ASP A 368 17.90 -8.20 5.05
N ARG A 369 17.26 -7.03 5.19
CA ARG A 369 15.84 -6.86 4.85
C ARG A 369 15.57 -7.12 3.37
N LEU A 370 16.53 -6.81 2.48
CA LEU A 370 16.43 -7.03 1.04
C LEU A 370 16.53 -8.50 0.64
N LEU A 371 17.05 -9.38 1.50
CA LEU A 371 17.12 -10.82 1.20
C LEU A 371 15.74 -11.41 0.90
N ARG A 372 14.69 -10.93 1.58
CA ARG A 372 13.31 -11.33 1.32
C ARG A 372 12.75 -10.72 0.04
N PHE A 373 13.18 -9.55 -0.35
CA PHE A 373 12.68 -8.78 -1.49
C PHE A 373 13.52 -8.93 -2.76
N ARG A 374 14.49 -9.84 -2.74
CA ARG A 374 15.39 -10.09 -3.86
C ARG A 374 14.64 -10.59 -5.10
N TRP A 375 15.30 -10.51 -6.25
CA TRP A 375 14.83 -11.13 -7.48
C TRP A 375 14.63 -12.64 -7.30
N ARG A 376 13.55 -13.15 -7.87
CA ARG A 376 13.23 -14.57 -7.90
C ARG A 376 12.46 -14.89 -9.18
N ASP A 377 12.83 -15.96 -9.86
CA ASP A 377 12.24 -16.35 -11.14
C ASP A 377 10.90 -17.08 -10.96
N SER A 378 10.71 -17.75 -9.84
CA SER A 378 9.43 -18.32 -9.40
C SER A 378 9.41 -18.30 -7.88
N ALA A 379 8.24 -18.00 -7.30
CA ALA A 379 8.02 -18.15 -5.88
C ALA A 379 6.99 -19.26 -5.67
N LEU A 380 7.15 -20.02 -4.57
CA LEU A 380 6.06 -20.87 -4.09
C LEU A 380 4.87 -19.94 -3.82
N ALA A 381 3.73 -20.26 -4.42
CA ALA A 381 2.52 -19.48 -4.20
C ALA A 381 2.22 -19.42 -2.70
N LYS A 382 2.30 -18.23 -2.13
CA LYS A 382 1.93 -17.93 -0.75
C LYS A 382 1.04 -16.72 -0.78
N THR A 383 -0.18 -16.85 -0.31
CA THR A 383 -1.08 -15.72 -0.17
C THR A 383 -0.80 -15.01 1.16
N GLU A 384 -0.86 -13.68 1.20
CA GLU A 384 -0.87 -12.92 2.46
C GLU A 384 -2.01 -13.45 3.34
N GLN A 385 -1.73 -13.78 4.61
CA GLN A 385 -2.71 -14.40 5.50
C GLN A 385 -3.97 -13.54 5.72
N ALA A 386 -3.83 -12.21 5.65
CA ALA A 386 -4.97 -11.28 5.73
C ALA A 386 -5.85 -11.29 4.48
N ARG A 387 -5.42 -11.94 3.37
CA ARG A 387 -6.13 -11.86 2.11
C ARG A 387 -7.22 -12.92 2.03
N PHE A 388 -8.45 -12.48 1.87
CA PHE A 388 -9.58 -13.37 1.58
C PHE A 388 -9.41 -14.03 0.22
N THR A 389 -9.52 -15.35 0.15
CA THR A 389 -9.31 -16.12 -1.09
C THR A 389 -10.57 -16.34 -1.90
N GLY A 390 -11.76 -16.14 -1.30
CA GLY A 390 -13.05 -16.26 -1.97
C GLY A 390 -13.67 -17.66 -1.85
N ASP A 391 -13.15 -18.52 -0.92
CA ASP A 391 -13.68 -19.87 -0.68
C ASP A 391 -14.85 -19.88 0.29
#